data_82c3085a7e51934796586fad4ad50f59
#
_entry.id   82c3085a7e51934796586fad4ad50f59
#
_cell.length_a   1.000
_cell.length_b   1.000
_cell.length_c   1.000
_cell.angle_alpha   90.00
_cell.angle_beta   90.00
_cell.angle_gamma   90.00
#
_symmetry.space_group_name_H-M   'P 1'
#
loop_
_entity.id
_entity.type
_entity.pdbx_description
1 polymer ?
#
loop_
_entity_poly.entity_id
_entity_poly.type
_entity_poly.pdbx_seq_one_letter_code
_entity_poly.pdbx_strand_id
1 'polypeptide(L)'
;MTDPRPAPAPRPDRVPVVVTGLSAVSAYGRGAAALSAGLRSGRPAFAPVTRFDVSARRVGVGALLPGAPVLLDELLTVVDEAAAAAGLSAADRAATALLLAVHGEPDGSRGLPDRPGRTGAFGRTVAEKAGLSGSVRTYTSACVAASTAVADAAAAVAAGDAERLVVAAGYLVEPDQFALFDAGRALAADGAVRPFSADRKGLLLGDGVAAVVVESARAAQARGATPLARLHGWGRAGDGYHVVQPRPDGAGLARAIEAALGRARLAPEQIGYINAHGSGSAQSDAAESAALRRALGGHASTVPISSTKSLHGQALEASPLLELVATVLSLREGFLPVNAGYLGPDPDCPLHVLTETAAARPQYALSLNAAFGGANTALLIGTP
;
A
#
# COMPACT_ATOMS: atom_id res chain seq x y z
N MET A 1 38.87 32.92 5.73
CA MET A 1 38.57 32.71 4.29
C MET A 1 37.95 31.34 4.16
N THR A 2 36.62 31.28 4.09
CA THR A 2 35.88 30.05 3.92
C THR A 2 35.67 29.85 2.43
N ASP A 3 36.27 28.80 1.88
CA ASP A 3 36.12 28.35 0.50
C ASP A 3 34.64 27.99 0.25
N PRO A 4 33.93 28.66 -0.64
CA PRO A 4 32.52 28.31 -0.92
C PRO A 4 32.53 27.00 -1.69
N ARG A 5 32.00 25.92 -1.07
CA ARG A 5 31.76 24.68 -1.80
C ARG A 5 30.94 24.97 -3.05
N PRO A 6 31.34 24.48 -4.22
CA PRO A 6 30.57 24.70 -5.44
C PRO A 6 29.14 24.16 -5.27
N ALA A 7 28.19 24.93 -5.76
CA ALA A 7 26.79 24.48 -5.79
C ALA A 7 26.71 23.12 -6.49
N PRO A 8 25.93 22.15 -5.95
CA PRO A 8 25.79 20.85 -6.58
C PRO A 8 25.27 21.04 -8.01
N ALA A 9 25.89 20.35 -8.96
CA ALA A 9 25.47 20.38 -10.36
C ALA A 9 23.97 20.05 -10.47
N PRO A 10 23.22 20.67 -11.40
CA PRO A 10 21.81 20.33 -11.60
C PRO A 10 21.72 18.84 -11.88
N ARG A 11 20.92 18.14 -11.04
CA ARG A 11 20.68 16.71 -11.25
C ARG A 11 19.99 16.55 -12.60
N PRO A 12 20.41 15.60 -13.45
CA PRO A 12 19.76 15.35 -14.73
C PRO A 12 18.25 15.12 -14.49
N ASP A 13 17.45 15.58 -15.43
CA ASP A 13 15.98 15.40 -15.36
C ASP A 13 15.69 13.92 -15.16
N ARG A 14 15.01 13.60 -14.05
CA ARG A 14 14.69 12.22 -13.72
C ARG A 14 13.74 11.66 -14.76
N VAL A 15 13.98 10.42 -15.16
CA VAL A 15 13.06 9.71 -16.07
C VAL A 15 11.69 9.59 -15.40
N PRO A 16 10.59 10.02 -16.06
CA PRO A 16 9.26 9.86 -15.52
C PRO A 16 8.93 8.38 -15.30
N VAL A 17 8.38 8.07 -14.14
CA VAL A 17 8.01 6.73 -13.71
C VAL A 17 6.51 6.54 -13.83
N VAL A 18 6.08 5.48 -14.50
CA VAL A 18 4.66 5.19 -14.75
C VAL A 18 4.30 3.78 -14.28
N VAL A 19 3.02 3.59 -13.98
CA VAL A 19 2.39 2.28 -13.79
C VAL A 19 1.65 1.95 -15.07
N THR A 20 1.93 0.81 -15.68
CA THR A 20 1.33 0.40 -16.94
C THR A 20 0.44 -0.82 -16.84
N GLY A 21 0.57 -1.60 -15.78
CA GLY A 21 -0.31 -2.73 -15.48
C GLY A 21 -0.53 -2.86 -13.99
N LEU A 22 -1.68 -3.39 -13.61
CA LEU A 22 -2.03 -3.66 -12.22
C LEU A 22 -3.08 -4.78 -12.13
N SER A 23 -3.03 -5.50 -11.03
CA SER A 23 -4.10 -6.40 -10.59
C SER A 23 -4.14 -6.49 -9.07
N ALA A 24 -5.26 -6.95 -8.54
CA ALA A 24 -5.46 -7.12 -7.11
C ALA A 24 -6.45 -8.24 -6.80
N VAL A 25 -6.26 -8.86 -5.64
CA VAL A 25 -7.19 -9.81 -5.01
C VAL A 25 -7.46 -9.31 -3.59
N SER A 26 -8.72 -9.32 -3.18
CA SER A 26 -9.15 -8.92 -1.84
C SER A 26 -10.42 -9.69 -1.46
N ALA A 27 -11.01 -9.40 -0.31
CA ALA A 27 -12.30 -9.95 0.08
C ALA A 27 -13.44 -9.66 -0.92
N TYR A 28 -13.29 -8.65 -1.78
CA TYR A 28 -14.24 -8.37 -2.87
C TYR A 28 -14.11 -9.32 -4.06
N GLY A 29 -13.07 -10.13 -4.11
CA GLY A 29 -12.80 -11.08 -5.20
C GLY A 29 -11.49 -10.83 -5.90
N ARG A 30 -11.35 -11.42 -7.10
CA ARG A 30 -10.14 -11.39 -7.94
C ARG A 30 -10.26 -10.35 -9.04
N GLY A 31 -9.13 -9.71 -9.35
CA GLY A 31 -8.99 -8.71 -10.40
C GLY A 31 -9.29 -7.28 -9.93
N ALA A 32 -8.70 -6.31 -10.61
CA ALA A 32 -8.85 -4.89 -10.32
C ALA A 32 -10.30 -4.40 -10.40
N ALA A 33 -11.11 -5.00 -11.28
CA ALA A 33 -12.53 -4.67 -11.43
C ALA A 33 -13.35 -5.03 -10.19
N ALA A 34 -13.09 -6.18 -9.55
CA ALA A 34 -13.76 -6.58 -8.32
C ALA A 34 -13.41 -5.62 -7.17
N LEU A 35 -12.13 -5.23 -7.05
CA LEU A 35 -11.70 -4.24 -6.07
C LEU A 35 -12.40 -2.88 -6.32
N SER A 36 -12.40 -2.38 -7.56
CA SER A 36 -13.05 -1.12 -7.91
C SER A 36 -14.55 -1.13 -7.57
N ALA A 37 -15.27 -2.20 -7.95
CA ALA A 37 -16.69 -2.35 -7.65
C ALA A 37 -16.93 -2.37 -6.13
N GLY A 38 -16.11 -3.08 -5.36
CA GLY A 38 -16.17 -3.12 -3.91
C GLY A 38 -15.98 -1.75 -3.28
N LEU A 39 -14.94 -1.02 -3.67
CA LEU A 39 -14.65 0.32 -3.18
C LEU A 39 -15.79 1.31 -3.51
N ARG A 40 -16.34 1.25 -4.72
CA ARG A 40 -17.48 2.09 -5.13
C ARG A 40 -18.75 1.79 -4.35
N SER A 41 -18.95 0.53 -3.98
CA SER A 41 -20.13 0.14 -3.20
C SER A 41 -20.18 0.78 -1.81
N GLY A 42 -19.01 1.18 -1.28
CA GLY A 42 -18.86 1.71 0.07
C GLY A 42 -19.21 0.70 1.18
N ARG A 43 -19.43 -0.56 0.85
CA ARG A 43 -19.81 -1.61 1.80
C ARG A 43 -18.56 -2.36 2.29
N PRO A 44 -18.29 -2.37 3.61
CA PRO A 44 -17.21 -3.18 4.16
C PRO A 44 -17.38 -4.66 3.83
N ALA A 45 -16.27 -5.33 3.51
CA ALA A 45 -16.25 -6.76 3.17
C ALA A 45 -16.01 -7.66 4.40
N PHE A 46 -16.21 -7.15 5.62
CA PHE A 46 -16.01 -7.91 6.84
C PHE A 46 -17.12 -8.95 7.03
N ALA A 47 -16.72 -10.18 7.32
CA ALA A 47 -17.61 -11.31 7.55
C ALA A 47 -17.04 -12.22 8.65
N PRO A 48 -17.84 -13.12 9.25
CA PRO A 48 -17.33 -14.13 10.16
C PRO A 48 -16.20 -14.94 9.52
N VAL A 49 -15.10 -15.14 10.27
CA VAL A 49 -13.99 -15.97 9.85
C VAL A 49 -14.41 -17.45 9.91
N THR A 50 -14.42 -18.11 8.75
CA THR A 50 -14.78 -19.53 8.63
C THR A 50 -13.62 -20.41 8.16
N ARG A 51 -12.49 -19.79 7.78
CA ARG A 51 -11.31 -20.49 7.24
C ARG A 51 -10.56 -21.29 8.31
N PHE A 52 -10.67 -20.87 9.59
CA PHE A 52 -10.05 -21.51 10.75
C PHE A 52 -10.88 -21.22 12.01
N ASP A 53 -10.61 -21.98 13.08
CA ASP A 53 -11.33 -21.83 14.35
C ASP A 53 -10.95 -20.51 15.07
N VAL A 54 -11.95 -19.69 15.33
CA VAL A 54 -11.87 -18.44 16.09
C VAL A 54 -12.72 -18.46 17.37
N SER A 55 -13.26 -19.61 17.77
CA SER A 55 -14.16 -19.72 18.93
C SER A 55 -13.55 -19.27 20.25
N ALA A 56 -12.21 -19.40 20.39
CA ALA A 56 -11.45 -18.93 21.55
C ALA A 56 -10.93 -17.49 21.39
N ARG A 57 -11.32 -16.76 20.34
CA ARG A 57 -10.87 -15.39 20.07
C ARG A 57 -11.89 -14.36 20.53
N ARG A 58 -11.42 -13.16 20.87
CA ARG A 58 -12.27 -12.02 21.20
C ARG A 58 -12.99 -11.46 19.97
N VAL A 59 -12.34 -11.59 18.81
CA VAL A 59 -12.85 -11.13 17.51
C VAL A 59 -12.94 -12.34 16.58
N GLY A 60 -14.07 -12.49 15.92
CA GLY A 60 -14.32 -13.57 14.95
C GLY A 60 -14.60 -13.06 13.53
N VAL A 61 -14.16 -11.84 13.20
CA VAL A 61 -14.51 -11.16 11.95
C VAL A 61 -13.24 -10.74 11.21
N GLY A 62 -13.24 -10.85 9.87
CA GLY A 62 -12.18 -10.40 8.99
C GLY A 62 -12.69 -10.19 7.57
N ALA A 63 -11.89 -9.59 6.71
CA ALA A 63 -12.19 -9.40 5.29
C ALA A 63 -11.44 -10.45 4.46
N LEU A 64 -11.97 -11.67 4.39
CA LEU A 64 -11.32 -12.82 3.77
C LEU A 64 -11.86 -13.10 2.36
N LEU A 65 -10.96 -13.42 1.44
CA LEU A 65 -11.33 -13.96 0.13
C LEU A 65 -12.08 -15.30 0.33
N PRO A 66 -13.22 -15.50 -0.31
CA PRO A 66 -13.95 -16.75 -0.21
C PRO A 66 -13.15 -17.97 -0.69
N GLY A 67 -13.41 -19.12 -0.08
CA GLY A 67 -12.79 -20.41 -0.41
C GLY A 67 -11.51 -20.66 0.37
N ALA A 68 -10.60 -21.44 -0.22
CA ALA A 68 -9.30 -21.80 0.34
C ALA A 68 -8.17 -21.28 -0.57
N PRO A 69 -7.92 -19.97 -0.60
CA PRO A 69 -6.87 -19.40 -1.45
C PRO A 69 -5.49 -19.88 -1.02
N VAL A 70 -4.60 -20.07 -2.00
CA VAL A 70 -3.19 -20.39 -1.81
C VAL A 70 -2.37 -19.17 -2.23
N LEU A 71 -1.53 -18.65 -1.36
CA LEU A 71 -0.83 -17.37 -1.61
C LEU A 71 0.02 -17.40 -2.89
N LEU A 72 0.69 -18.52 -3.17
CA LEU A 72 1.48 -18.67 -4.40
C LEU A 72 0.59 -18.51 -5.65
N ASP A 73 -0.56 -19.17 -5.67
CA ASP A 73 -1.46 -19.16 -6.84
C ASP A 73 -2.07 -17.77 -7.04
N GLU A 74 -2.46 -17.09 -5.95
CA GLU A 74 -2.97 -15.72 -6.02
C GLU A 74 -1.89 -14.73 -6.47
N LEU A 75 -0.63 -14.89 -6.01
CA LEU A 75 0.49 -14.06 -6.48
C LEU A 75 0.76 -14.27 -7.97
N LEU A 76 0.77 -15.51 -8.44
CA LEU A 76 0.93 -15.81 -9.86
C LEU A 76 -0.18 -15.19 -10.70
N THR A 77 -1.43 -15.31 -10.24
CA THR A 77 -2.59 -14.71 -10.89
C THR A 77 -2.44 -13.20 -11.04
N VAL A 78 -2.14 -12.47 -9.95
CA VAL A 78 -2.04 -10.99 -10.03
C VAL A 78 -0.82 -10.54 -10.83
N VAL A 79 0.30 -11.27 -10.79
CA VAL A 79 1.48 -10.96 -11.60
C VAL A 79 1.18 -11.16 -13.08
N ASP A 80 0.52 -12.26 -13.45
CA ASP A 80 0.15 -12.54 -14.82
C ASP A 80 -0.86 -11.53 -15.36
N GLU A 81 -1.87 -11.19 -14.58
CA GLU A 81 -2.88 -10.19 -14.96
C GLU A 81 -2.25 -8.79 -15.09
N ALA A 82 -1.38 -8.39 -14.17
CA ALA A 82 -0.69 -7.10 -14.24
C ALA A 82 0.24 -7.03 -15.46
N ALA A 83 0.99 -8.09 -15.73
CA ALA A 83 1.87 -8.18 -16.90
C ALA A 83 1.08 -8.19 -18.21
N ALA A 84 -0.04 -8.89 -18.26
CA ALA A 84 -0.94 -8.91 -19.43
C ALA A 84 -1.59 -7.54 -19.64
N ALA A 85 -2.09 -6.89 -18.60
CA ALA A 85 -2.64 -5.54 -18.65
C ALA A 85 -1.61 -4.50 -19.14
N ALA A 86 -0.34 -4.69 -18.76
CA ALA A 86 0.77 -3.90 -19.26
C ALA A 86 1.15 -4.27 -20.71
N GLY A 87 0.66 -5.35 -21.28
CA GLY A 87 1.04 -5.83 -22.62
C GLY A 87 2.47 -6.37 -22.67
N LEU A 88 3.00 -6.96 -21.59
CA LEU A 88 4.35 -7.52 -21.59
C LEU A 88 4.44 -8.82 -22.39
N SER A 89 5.34 -8.83 -23.38
CA SER A 89 5.72 -10.05 -24.10
C SER A 89 6.50 -11.01 -23.20
N ALA A 90 6.70 -12.25 -23.65
CA ALA A 90 7.56 -13.21 -22.94
C ALA A 90 9.01 -12.69 -22.80
N ALA A 91 9.53 -12.00 -23.81
CA ALA A 91 10.85 -11.38 -23.77
C ALA A 91 10.92 -10.23 -22.75
N ASP A 92 9.86 -9.39 -22.68
CA ASP A 92 9.77 -8.34 -21.67
C ASP A 92 9.76 -8.93 -20.26
N ARG A 93 8.98 -9.98 -20.02
CA ARG A 93 8.93 -10.67 -18.71
C ARG A 93 10.28 -11.24 -18.34
N ALA A 94 10.96 -11.94 -19.27
CA ALA A 94 12.29 -12.51 -19.04
C ALA A 94 13.35 -11.44 -18.68
N ALA A 95 13.18 -10.21 -19.15
CA ALA A 95 14.07 -9.09 -18.82
C ALA A 95 13.65 -8.31 -17.56
N THR A 96 12.53 -8.68 -16.92
CA THR A 96 11.96 -7.91 -15.81
C THR A 96 12.29 -8.55 -14.47
N ALA A 97 12.74 -7.73 -13.51
CA ALA A 97 12.98 -8.13 -12.14
C ALA A 97 11.71 -8.08 -11.28
N LEU A 98 11.67 -8.90 -10.21
CA LEU A 98 10.59 -8.96 -9.25
C LEU A 98 11.01 -8.35 -7.90
N LEU A 99 10.21 -7.40 -7.40
CA LEU A 99 10.24 -6.93 -6.02
C LEU A 99 9.00 -7.47 -5.32
N LEU A 100 9.18 -8.39 -4.36
CA LEU A 100 8.09 -9.10 -3.71
C LEU A 100 7.99 -8.71 -2.23
N ALA A 101 6.81 -8.31 -1.76
CA ALA A 101 6.52 -8.05 -0.36
C ALA A 101 5.61 -9.14 0.21
N VAL A 102 6.07 -9.86 1.24
CA VAL A 102 5.35 -10.95 1.89
C VAL A 102 5.70 -11.03 3.36
N HIS A 103 4.82 -11.60 4.18
CA HIS A 103 5.02 -11.73 5.62
C HIS A 103 6.14 -12.74 5.99
N GLY A 104 6.41 -13.69 5.16
CA GLY A 104 7.36 -14.77 5.37
C GLY A 104 7.14 -15.85 4.34
N GLU A 105 7.61 -17.06 4.60
CA GLU A 105 7.26 -18.21 3.76
C GLU A 105 5.84 -18.68 4.05
N PRO A 106 4.95 -18.66 3.05
CA PRO A 106 3.56 -19.05 3.25
C PRO A 106 3.35 -20.55 3.31
N ASP A 107 4.41 -21.32 3.36
CA ASP A 107 4.31 -22.73 3.08
C ASP A 107 4.70 -23.59 4.28
N GLY A 108 3.69 -24.17 4.96
CA GLY A 108 3.76 -25.49 5.63
C GLY A 108 4.83 -25.75 6.68
N SER A 109 5.76 -24.86 6.89
CA SER A 109 6.86 -25.02 7.85
C SER A 109 6.49 -24.57 9.26
N ARG A 110 5.21 -24.63 9.61
CA ARG A 110 4.71 -24.34 10.96
C ARG A 110 5.51 -25.12 12.00
N GLY A 111 6.20 -24.41 12.88
CA GLY A 111 6.99 -25.00 13.95
C GLY A 111 8.46 -25.23 13.67
N LEU A 112 8.97 -24.93 12.46
CA LEU A 112 10.41 -24.95 12.21
C LEU A 112 10.98 -23.53 12.34
N PRO A 113 12.17 -23.36 12.96
CA PRO A 113 12.80 -22.05 13.03
C PRO A 113 13.03 -21.50 11.62
N ASP A 114 12.78 -20.21 11.48
CA ASP A 114 13.00 -19.48 10.24
C ASP A 114 14.47 -19.66 9.80
N ARG A 115 14.68 -20.29 8.64
CA ARG A 115 16.04 -20.47 8.12
C ARG A 115 16.38 -19.29 7.25
N PRO A 116 17.55 -18.64 7.44
CA PRO A 116 18.00 -17.57 6.56
C PRO A 116 17.89 -17.98 5.07
N GLY A 117 17.20 -17.16 4.28
CA GLY A 117 17.06 -17.36 2.83
C GLY A 117 15.78 -18.03 2.33
N ARG A 118 14.87 -18.48 3.20
CA ARG A 118 13.59 -19.10 2.78
C ARG A 118 12.68 -18.12 2.03
N THR A 119 12.46 -16.92 2.58
CA THR A 119 11.63 -15.90 1.92
C THR A 119 12.20 -15.51 0.54
N GLY A 120 13.52 -15.52 0.40
CA GLY A 120 14.16 -15.35 -0.89
C GLY A 120 13.93 -16.52 -1.85
N ALA A 121 13.81 -17.75 -1.35
CA ALA A 121 13.48 -18.93 -2.15
C ALA A 121 12.05 -18.84 -2.68
N PHE A 122 11.09 -18.43 -1.85
CA PHE A 122 9.72 -18.21 -2.26
C PHE A 122 9.61 -17.14 -3.37
N GLY A 123 10.30 -16.01 -3.21
CA GLY A 123 10.35 -14.98 -4.24
C GLY A 123 10.92 -15.47 -5.58
N ARG A 124 11.94 -16.32 -5.55
CA ARG A 124 12.47 -16.95 -6.78
C ARG A 124 11.44 -17.88 -7.42
N THR A 125 10.74 -18.68 -6.62
CA THR A 125 9.66 -19.57 -7.13
C THR A 125 8.55 -18.76 -7.81
N VAL A 126 8.13 -17.63 -7.23
CA VAL A 126 7.15 -16.74 -7.86
C VAL A 126 7.69 -16.20 -9.18
N ALA A 127 8.93 -15.69 -9.19
CA ALA A 127 9.52 -15.13 -10.41
C ALA A 127 9.65 -16.17 -11.54
N GLU A 128 10.19 -17.35 -11.23
CA GLU A 128 10.37 -18.45 -12.19
C GLU A 128 9.02 -18.88 -12.81
N LYS A 129 8.01 -19.10 -11.96
CA LYS A 129 6.67 -19.54 -12.43
C LYS A 129 5.96 -18.44 -13.24
N ALA A 130 6.19 -17.14 -12.93
CA ALA A 130 5.65 -16.02 -13.66
C ALA A 130 6.47 -15.64 -14.92
N GLY A 131 7.55 -16.36 -15.21
CA GLY A 131 8.43 -16.07 -16.36
C GLY A 131 9.28 -14.81 -16.20
N LEU A 132 9.51 -14.37 -14.97
CA LEU A 132 10.35 -13.20 -14.64
C LEU A 132 11.77 -13.69 -14.34
N SER A 133 12.73 -13.41 -15.19
CA SER A 133 14.09 -13.95 -15.08
C SER A 133 15.12 -12.94 -14.56
N GLY A 134 14.69 -11.71 -14.27
CA GLY A 134 15.52 -10.69 -13.65
C GLY A 134 15.84 -10.99 -12.18
N SER A 135 16.51 -10.08 -11.51
CA SER A 135 16.81 -10.20 -10.09
C SER A 135 15.53 -10.23 -9.25
N VAL A 136 15.58 -10.94 -8.12
CA VAL A 136 14.47 -11.00 -7.16
C VAL A 136 14.92 -10.39 -5.84
N ARG A 137 14.12 -9.47 -5.30
CA ARG A 137 14.27 -8.92 -3.96
C ARG A 137 12.99 -9.09 -3.18
N THR A 138 13.09 -9.59 -1.94
CA THR A 138 11.95 -9.73 -1.04
C THR A 138 11.99 -8.69 0.08
N TYR A 139 10.81 -8.21 0.47
CA TYR A 139 10.61 -7.20 1.49
C TYR A 139 9.69 -7.76 2.58
N THR A 140 10.14 -7.66 3.83
CA THR A 140 9.43 -8.16 5.02
C THR A 140 9.29 -7.08 6.09
N SER A 141 9.26 -5.80 5.68
CA SER A 141 9.22 -4.64 6.59
C SER A 141 7.79 -4.29 7.03
N ALA A 142 7.01 -5.30 7.41
CA ALA A 142 5.64 -5.17 7.91
C ALA A 142 4.75 -4.32 6.96
N CYS A 143 3.82 -3.54 7.51
CA CYS A 143 2.80 -2.79 6.75
C CYS A 143 3.34 -1.69 5.81
N VAL A 144 4.65 -1.54 5.66
CA VAL A 144 5.29 -0.67 4.65
C VAL A 144 6.13 -1.45 3.62
N ALA A 145 6.09 -2.78 3.66
CA ALA A 145 6.94 -3.60 2.80
C ALA A 145 6.69 -3.33 1.31
N ALA A 146 5.45 -3.37 0.89
CA ALA A 146 5.10 -3.16 -0.52
C ALA A 146 5.31 -1.72 -0.99
N SER A 147 5.01 -0.71 -0.18
CA SER A 147 5.30 0.69 -0.54
C SER A 147 6.79 0.99 -0.57
N THR A 148 7.60 0.30 0.26
CA THR A 148 9.05 0.34 0.18
C THR A 148 9.54 -0.26 -1.14
N ALA A 149 8.99 -1.41 -1.56
CA ALA A 149 9.29 -2.03 -2.84
C ALA A 149 8.93 -1.11 -4.02
N VAL A 150 7.75 -0.46 -3.99
CA VAL A 150 7.33 0.53 -5.02
C VAL A 150 8.29 1.72 -5.04
N ALA A 151 8.69 2.24 -3.88
CA ALA A 151 9.63 3.36 -3.80
C ALA A 151 11.01 2.99 -4.36
N ASP A 152 11.49 1.76 -4.11
CA ASP A 152 12.75 1.26 -4.67
C ASP A 152 12.64 1.04 -6.19
N ALA A 153 11.52 0.47 -6.67
CA ALA A 153 11.25 0.35 -8.10
C ALA A 153 11.25 1.72 -8.79
N ALA A 154 10.52 2.69 -8.22
CA ALA A 154 10.46 4.05 -8.74
C ALA A 154 11.84 4.73 -8.73
N ALA A 155 12.65 4.50 -7.70
CA ALA A 155 14.00 5.05 -7.62
C ALA A 155 14.92 4.45 -8.69
N ALA A 156 14.90 3.13 -8.89
CA ALA A 156 15.71 2.45 -9.90
C ALA A 156 15.33 2.90 -11.33
N VAL A 157 14.03 2.98 -11.61
CA VAL A 157 13.54 3.45 -12.92
C VAL A 157 13.90 4.92 -13.15
N ALA A 158 13.71 5.78 -12.15
CA ALA A 158 14.02 7.21 -12.26
C ALA A 158 15.53 7.48 -12.41
N ALA A 159 16.38 6.60 -11.87
CA ALA A 159 17.83 6.66 -12.03
C ALA A 159 18.33 6.09 -13.39
N GLY A 160 17.48 5.34 -14.09
CA GLY A 160 17.84 4.62 -15.31
C GLY A 160 18.53 3.27 -15.07
N ASP A 161 18.55 2.80 -13.81
CA ASP A 161 19.15 1.50 -13.43
C ASP A 161 18.28 0.32 -13.90
N ALA A 162 16.99 0.57 -14.11
CA ALA A 162 16.04 -0.40 -14.66
C ALA A 162 15.04 0.31 -15.59
N GLU A 163 14.68 -0.34 -16.69
CA GLU A 163 13.60 0.16 -17.55
C GLU A 163 12.23 -0.20 -16.97
N ARG A 164 12.12 -1.38 -16.34
CA ARG A 164 10.87 -1.96 -15.85
C ARG A 164 11.11 -2.90 -14.68
N LEU A 165 10.14 -2.92 -13.75
CA LEU A 165 10.09 -3.82 -12.61
C LEU A 165 8.65 -4.27 -12.38
N VAL A 166 8.45 -5.51 -11.96
CA VAL A 166 7.20 -5.96 -11.35
C VAL A 166 7.34 -5.82 -9.85
N VAL A 167 6.38 -5.15 -9.22
CA VAL A 167 6.21 -5.15 -7.77
C VAL A 167 4.98 -5.97 -7.45
N ALA A 168 5.14 -7.02 -6.65
CA ALA A 168 4.04 -7.85 -6.16
C ALA A 168 4.04 -7.90 -4.64
N ALA A 169 2.87 -8.09 -4.06
CA ALA A 169 2.72 -8.26 -2.62
C ALA A 169 1.57 -9.19 -2.31
N GLY A 170 1.71 -9.96 -1.22
CA GLY A 170 0.66 -10.90 -0.85
C GLY A 170 0.62 -11.19 0.64
N TYR A 171 -0.59 -11.22 1.17
CA TYR A 171 -0.92 -11.66 2.52
C TYR A 171 -2.30 -12.33 2.51
N LEU A 172 -2.38 -13.50 3.09
CA LEU A 172 -3.64 -14.17 3.43
C LEU A 172 -3.74 -14.29 4.94
N VAL A 173 -4.90 -14.03 5.49
CA VAL A 173 -5.15 -14.10 6.94
C VAL A 173 -4.98 -15.53 7.42
N GLU A 174 -4.03 -15.74 8.32
CA GLU A 174 -3.71 -17.03 8.91
C GLU A 174 -4.01 -17.06 10.42
N PRO A 175 -4.21 -18.26 11.01
CA PRO A 175 -4.55 -18.40 12.42
C PRO A 175 -3.57 -17.75 13.38
N ASP A 176 -2.26 -17.82 13.09
CA ASP A 176 -1.21 -17.38 13.99
C ASP A 176 -1.14 -15.84 14.06
N GLN A 177 -1.17 -15.16 12.91
CA GLN A 177 -1.22 -13.70 12.88
C GLN A 177 -2.53 -13.20 13.46
N PHE A 178 -3.66 -13.83 13.13
CA PHE A 178 -4.96 -13.47 13.71
C PHE A 178 -4.93 -13.58 15.23
N ALA A 179 -4.38 -14.67 15.77
CA ALA A 179 -4.21 -14.86 17.19
C ALA A 179 -3.30 -13.83 17.83
N LEU A 180 -2.19 -13.47 17.18
CA LEU A 180 -1.25 -12.45 17.66
C LEU A 180 -1.92 -11.08 17.79
N PHE A 181 -2.65 -10.64 16.74
CA PHE A 181 -3.36 -9.35 16.76
C PHE A 181 -4.52 -9.34 17.75
N ASP A 182 -5.24 -10.47 17.92
CA ASP A 182 -6.31 -10.58 18.92
C ASP A 182 -5.76 -10.55 20.35
N ALA A 183 -4.69 -11.29 20.64
CA ALA A 183 -4.02 -11.30 21.94
C ALA A 183 -3.44 -9.93 22.29
N GLY A 184 -2.87 -9.23 21.31
CA GLY A 184 -2.38 -7.85 21.42
C GLY A 184 -3.48 -6.79 21.53
N ARG A 185 -4.76 -7.19 21.51
CA ARG A 185 -5.95 -6.29 21.52
C ARG A 185 -5.92 -5.22 20.43
N ALA A 186 -5.31 -5.53 19.30
CA ALA A 186 -5.26 -4.64 18.15
C ALA A 186 -6.51 -4.75 17.25
N LEU A 187 -7.24 -5.88 17.35
CA LEU A 187 -8.45 -6.10 16.57
C LEU A 187 -9.66 -5.36 17.17
N ALA A 188 -10.46 -4.76 16.31
CA ALA A 188 -11.69 -4.06 16.66
C ALA A 188 -12.75 -5.03 17.19
N ALA A 189 -13.00 -4.98 18.52
CA ALA A 189 -13.88 -5.93 19.19
C ALA A 189 -15.36 -5.82 18.79
N ASP A 190 -15.75 -4.73 18.16
CA ASP A 190 -17.09 -4.47 17.65
C ASP A 190 -17.26 -4.82 16.15
N GLY A 191 -16.25 -5.44 15.55
CA GLY A 191 -16.31 -5.93 14.18
C GLY A 191 -16.28 -4.84 13.10
N ALA A 192 -15.86 -3.60 13.42
CA ALA A 192 -15.81 -2.52 12.44
C ALA A 192 -14.51 -1.70 12.55
N VAL A 193 -13.94 -1.37 11.40
CA VAL A 193 -12.77 -0.48 11.29
C VAL A 193 -13.26 0.94 11.01
N ARG A 194 -12.87 1.90 11.86
CA ARG A 194 -13.34 3.29 11.81
C ARG A 194 -12.18 4.29 11.84
N PRO A 195 -11.39 4.41 10.78
CA PRO A 195 -10.24 5.31 10.78
C PRO A 195 -10.66 6.75 11.07
N PHE A 196 -9.89 7.45 11.91
CA PHE A 196 -10.08 8.87 12.28
C PHE A 196 -11.41 9.21 12.96
N SER A 197 -12.24 8.23 13.26
CA SER A 197 -13.55 8.43 13.88
C SER A 197 -13.46 8.44 15.39
N ALA A 198 -14.38 9.15 16.04
CA ALA A 198 -14.69 8.90 17.45
C ALA A 198 -15.00 7.41 17.67
N ASP A 199 -14.69 6.91 18.87
CA ASP A 199 -14.97 5.53 19.29
C ASP A 199 -14.37 4.41 18.41
N ARG A 200 -13.29 4.68 17.65
CA ARG A 200 -12.54 3.63 16.94
C ARG A 200 -11.93 2.62 17.91
N LYS A 201 -11.97 1.34 17.56
CA LYS A 201 -11.61 0.23 18.46
C LYS A 201 -10.42 -0.59 17.98
N GLY A 202 -9.83 -0.27 16.85
CA GLY A 202 -8.72 -1.00 16.26
C GLY A 202 -8.94 -1.35 14.80
N LEU A 203 -8.11 -2.25 14.30
CA LEU A 203 -8.13 -2.76 12.92
C LEU A 203 -8.89 -4.09 12.82
N LEU A 204 -9.15 -4.53 11.60
CA LEU A 204 -9.48 -5.91 11.28
C LEU A 204 -8.57 -6.38 10.15
N LEU A 205 -8.16 -7.65 10.21
CA LEU A 205 -7.34 -8.23 9.17
C LEU A 205 -8.16 -8.53 7.91
N GLY A 206 -7.50 -8.48 6.76
CA GLY A 206 -8.07 -8.84 5.47
C GLY A 206 -7.04 -9.48 4.56
N ASP A 207 -7.51 -10.33 3.65
CA ASP A 207 -6.70 -10.85 2.57
C ASP A 207 -6.39 -9.75 1.55
N GLY A 208 -5.17 -9.74 1.07
CA GLY A 208 -4.77 -8.83 0.01
C GLY A 208 -3.60 -9.37 -0.78
N VAL A 209 -3.75 -9.44 -2.09
CA VAL A 209 -2.68 -9.77 -3.02
C VAL A 209 -2.75 -8.78 -4.17
N ALA A 210 -1.63 -8.20 -4.58
CA ALA A 210 -1.61 -7.25 -5.66
C ALA A 210 -0.29 -7.30 -6.44
N ALA A 211 -0.33 -6.85 -7.68
CA ALA A 211 0.86 -6.62 -8.49
C ALA A 211 0.70 -5.36 -9.35
N VAL A 212 1.82 -4.68 -9.58
CA VAL A 212 1.90 -3.55 -10.51
C VAL A 212 3.16 -3.66 -11.37
N VAL A 213 3.07 -3.19 -12.61
CA VAL A 213 4.21 -2.98 -13.50
C VAL A 213 4.63 -1.53 -13.42
N VAL A 214 5.84 -1.28 -12.94
CA VAL A 214 6.46 0.05 -12.81
C VAL A 214 7.54 0.16 -13.88
N GLU A 215 7.46 1.17 -14.74
CA GLU A 215 8.45 1.36 -15.81
C GLU A 215 8.70 2.83 -16.16
N SER A 216 9.74 3.08 -16.93
CA SER A 216 9.99 4.41 -17.46
C SER A 216 8.95 4.78 -18.52
N ALA A 217 8.51 6.04 -18.52
CA ALA A 217 7.57 6.52 -19.54
C ALA A 217 8.12 6.30 -20.97
N ARG A 218 9.44 6.37 -21.13
CA ARG A 218 10.11 6.09 -22.41
C ARG A 218 9.97 4.63 -22.82
N ALA A 219 10.19 3.68 -21.91
CA ALA A 219 10.05 2.25 -22.22
C ALA A 219 8.57 1.89 -22.51
N ALA A 220 7.63 2.46 -21.73
CA ALA A 220 6.20 2.32 -21.99
C ALA A 220 5.82 2.82 -23.38
N GLN A 221 6.26 4.02 -23.74
CA GLN A 221 6.01 4.62 -25.05
C GLN A 221 6.61 3.78 -26.20
N ALA A 222 7.85 3.30 -26.02
CA ALA A 222 8.57 2.54 -27.06
C ALA A 222 7.84 1.23 -27.45
N ARG A 223 7.09 0.62 -26.51
CA ARG A 223 6.30 -0.59 -26.77
C ARG A 223 4.79 -0.33 -26.93
N GLY A 224 4.37 0.95 -27.03
CA GLY A 224 2.97 1.34 -27.24
C GLY A 224 2.06 1.11 -26.03
N ALA A 225 2.61 0.99 -24.81
CA ALA A 225 1.81 0.83 -23.61
C ALA A 225 1.19 2.15 -23.15
N THR A 226 -0.03 2.07 -22.67
CA THR A 226 -0.75 3.22 -22.09
C THR A 226 -0.52 3.27 -20.60
N PRO A 227 0.10 4.35 -20.07
CA PRO A 227 0.22 4.53 -18.64
C PRO A 227 -1.14 4.59 -17.94
N LEU A 228 -1.25 3.92 -16.79
CA LEU A 228 -2.43 3.95 -15.94
C LEU A 228 -2.36 5.08 -14.91
N ALA A 229 -1.15 5.35 -14.42
CA ALA A 229 -0.84 6.43 -13.48
C ALA A 229 0.65 6.78 -13.58
N ARG A 230 1.01 7.92 -12.99
CA ARG A 230 2.40 8.33 -12.80
C ARG A 230 2.76 8.34 -11.32
N LEU A 231 3.93 7.80 -10.98
CA LEU A 231 4.55 7.94 -9.66
C LEU A 231 5.41 9.22 -9.67
N HIS A 232 4.87 10.30 -9.11
CA HIS A 232 5.52 11.61 -9.11
C HIS A 232 6.56 11.75 -8.01
N GLY A 233 6.32 11.09 -6.86
CA GLY A 233 7.18 11.17 -5.71
C GLY A 233 6.99 10.00 -4.76
N TRP A 234 8.00 9.78 -3.93
CA TRP A 234 8.00 8.80 -2.86
C TRP A 234 8.86 9.28 -1.72
N GLY A 235 8.50 8.89 -0.50
CA GLY A 235 9.24 9.20 0.71
C GLY A 235 9.24 8.03 1.67
N ARG A 236 10.34 7.90 2.42
CA ARG A 236 10.51 6.93 3.50
C ARG A 236 11.19 7.60 4.67
N ALA A 237 10.72 7.35 5.88
CA ALA A 237 11.36 7.84 7.09
C ALA A 237 11.03 6.94 8.29
N GLY A 238 11.93 6.88 9.24
CA GLY A 238 11.73 6.16 10.49
C GLY A 238 11.33 7.10 11.63
N ASP A 239 10.54 6.63 12.58
CA ASP A 239 10.19 7.38 13.80
C ASP A 239 11.37 7.43 14.79
N GLY A 240 12.11 6.31 14.92
CA GLY A 240 13.16 6.16 15.92
C GLY A 240 12.64 6.32 17.34
N TYR A 241 11.42 5.84 17.62
CA TYR A 241 10.71 6.11 18.87
C TYR A 241 10.41 4.85 19.68
N HIS A 242 9.68 3.90 19.15
CA HIS A 242 9.24 2.71 19.87
C HIS A 242 9.05 1.52 18.92
N VAL A 243 9.18 0.28 19.44
CA VAL A 243 9.10 -0.95 18.62
C VAL A 243 7.70 -1.25 18.09
N VAL A 244 6.64 -0.72 18.69
CA VAL A 244 5.24 -0.94 18.28
C VAL A 244 4.48 0.39 18.11
N GLN A 245 4.64 1.32 19.06
CA GLN A 245 3.86 2.56 19.06
C GLN A 245 4.41 3.57 18.05
N PRO A 246 3.53 4.26 17.32
CA PRO A 246 3.94 5.35 16.45
C PRO A 246 4.43 6.54 17.30
N ARG A 247 5.27 7.36 16.73
CA ARG A 247 5.68 8.61 17.33
C ARG A 247 4.49 9.58 17.38
N PRO A 248 4.05 10.05 18.56
CA PRO A 248 2.78 10.78 18.71
C PRO A 248 2.72 12.09 17.92
N ASP A 249 3.86 12.76 17.69
CA ASP A 249 3.93 14.00 16.92
C ASP A 249 3.94 13.77 15.39
N GLY A 250 3.88 12.50 14.94
CA GLY A 250 3.84 12.13 13.53
C GLY A 250 5.07 12.51 12.70
N ALA A 251 6.19 12.90 13.33
CA ALA A 251 7.34 13.47 12.62
C ALA A 251 7.96 12.53 11.57
N GLY A 252 7.90 11.21 11.78
CA GLY A 252 8.40 10.24 10.81
C GLY A 252 7.58 10.26 9.52
N LEU A 253 6.27 10.10 9.63
CA LEU A 253 5.38 10.10 8.48
C LEU A 253 5.37 11.48 7.79
N ALA A 254 5.42 12.58 8.55
CA ALA A 254 5.53 13.93 7.97
C ALA A 254 6.77 14.06 7.07
N ARG A 255 7.95 13.60 7.52
CA ARG A 255 9.17 13.59 6.68
C ARG A 255 9.01 12.73 5.42
N ALA A 256 8.28 11.60 5.49
CA ALA A 256 8.01 10.79 4.32
C ALA A 256 7.13 11.54 3.30
N ILE A 257 6.08 12.23 3.78
CA ILE A 257 5.20 13.07 2.93
C ILE A 257 5.99 14.23 2.31
N GLU A 258 6.73 14.98 3.11
CA GLU A 258 7.57 16.09 2.66
C GLU A 258 8.60 15.64 1.59
N ALA A 259 9.20 14.46 1.78
CA ALA A 259 10.12 13.89 0.81
C ALA A 259 9.42 13.50 -0.51
N ALA A 260 8.19 13.00 -0.46
CA ALA A 260 7.40 12.67 -1.65
C ALA A 260 7.01 13.94 -2.42
N LEU A 261 6.50 14.97 -1.73
CA LEU A 261 6.16 16.28 -2.30
C LEU A 261 7.40 16.96 -2.91
N GLY A 262 8.51 17.00 -2.18
CA GLY A 262 9.76 17.60 -2.65
C GLY A 262 10.33 16.91 -3.91
N ARG A 263 10.19 15.57 -4.03
CA ARG A 263 10.57 14.84 -5.25
C ARG A 263 9.69 15.20 -6.44
N ALA A 264 8.41 15.37 -6.20
CA ALA A 264 7.43 15.75 -7.21
C ALA A 264 7.49 17.24 -7.56
N ARG A 265 8.12 18.07 -6.72
CA ARG A 265 8.08 19.54 -6.77
C ARG A 265 6.65 20.08 -6.74
N LEU A 266 5.81 19.47 -5.90
CA LEU A 266 4.42 19.88 -5.69
C LEU A 266 4.26 20.54 -4.33
N ALA A 267 3.40 21.58 -4.30
CA ALA A 267 2.92 22.18 -3.07
C ALA A 267 1.82 21.31 -2.42
N PRO A 268 1.66 21.35 -1.09
CA PRO A 268 0.62 20.60 -0.39
C PRO A 268 -0.79 20.78 -0.97
N GLU A 269 -1.14 21.99 -1.38
CA GLU A 269 -2.46 22.38 -1.90
C GLU A 269 -2.84 21.67 -3.22
N GLN A 270 -1.87 21.09 -3.91
CA GLN A 270 -2.09 20.35 -5.15
C GLN A 270 -2.58 18.92 -4.90
N ILE A 271 -2.49 18.44 -3.65
CA ILE A 271 -3.00 17.10 -3.29
C ILE A 271 -4.52 17.18 -3.14
N GLY A 272 -5.22 16.44 -3.97
CA GLY A 272 -6.68 16.44 -3.98
C GLY A 272 -7.32 15.21 -3.32
N TYR A 273 -6.52 14.23 -2.87
CA TYR A 273 -6.99 13.06 -2.13
C TYR A 273 -5.86 12.40 -1.34
N ILE A 274 -6.21 11.82 -0.20
CA ILE A 274 -5.32 10.99 0.62
C ILE A 274 -5.97 9.63 0.89
N ASN A 275 -5.34 8.56 0.40
CA ASN A 275 -5.58 7.21 0.88
C ASN A 275 -4.64 6.97 2.05
N ALA A 276 -5.16 7.09 3.25
CA ALA A 276 -4.40 7.09 4.49
C ALA A 276 -3.99 5.69 4.94
N HIS A 277 -2.97 5.60 5.78
CA HIS A 277 -2.72 4.39 6.54
C HIS A 277 -3.95 4.01 7.37
N GLY A 278 -4.51 4.96 8.13
CA GLY A 278 -5.80 4.86 8.80
C GLY A 278 -6.16 3.47 9.30
N SER A 279 -5.43 2.97 10.30
CA SER A 279 -5.62 1.61 10.81
C SER A 279 -6.89 1.43 11.64
N GLY A 280 -7.50 2.54 12.10
CA GLY A 280 -8.61 2.54 13.05
C GLY A 280 -8.16 2.41 14.50
N SER A 281 -6.85 2.43 14.79
CA SER A 281 -6.36 2.48 16.17
C SER A 281 -6.21 3.92 16.67
N ALA A 282 -6.53 4.17 17.93
CA ALA A 282 -6.52 5.52 18.49
C ALA A 282 -5.15 6.20 18.34
N GLN A 283 -4.07 5.50 18.68
CA GLN A 283 -2.72 6.06 18.66
C GLN A 283 -2.19 6.28 17.24
N SER A 284 -2.41 5.31 16.33
CA SER A 284 -1.91 5.40 14.97
C SER A 284 -2.59 6.52 14.20
N ASP A 285 -3.92 6.60 14.28
CA ASP A 285 -4.68 7.59 13.54
C ASP A 285 -4.41 9.02 14.06
N ALA A 286 -4.25 9.19 15.39
CA ALA A 286 -3.87 10.48 15.96
C ALA A 286 -2.46 10.91 15.53
N ALA A 287 -1.49 9.99 15.51
CA ALA A 287 -0.14 10.27 15.01
C ALA A 287 -0.11 10.60 13.51
N GLU A 288 -0.91 9.89 12.70
CA GLU A 288 -1.05 10.18 11.27
C GLU A 288 -1.72 11.55 11.05
N SER A 289 -2.77 11.89 11.80
CA SER A 289 -3.38 13.22 11.79
C SER A 289 -2.38 14.32 12.12
N ALA A 290 -1.54 14.11 13.15
CA ALA A 290 -0.47 15.05 13.48
C ALA A 290 0.56 15.18 12.35
N ALA A 291 0.93 14.08 11.69
CA ALA A 291 1.84 14.07 10.55
C ALA A 291 1.28 14.86 9.36
N LEU A 292 0.01 14.66 9.03
CA LEU A 292 -0.67 15.37 7.95
C LEU A 292 -0.71 16.88 8.21
N ARG A 293 -1.08 17.30 9.41
CA ARG A 293 -1.08 18.71 9.78
C ARG A 293 0.33 19.32 9.71
N ARG A 294 1.35 18.57 10.07
CA ARG A 294 2.73 19.01 10.00
C ARG A 294 3.23 19.17 8.57
N ALA A 295 2.93 18.20 7.69
CA ALA A 295 3.42 18.18 6.32
C ALA A 295 2.59 19.04 5.35
N LEU A 296 1.28 19.16 5.58
CA LEU A 296 0.35 19.84 4.68
C LEU A 296 -0.19 21.17 5.23
N GLY A 297 0.16 21.51 6.47
CA GLY A 297 -0.32 22.76 7.10
C GLY A 297 -1.85 22.83 7.17
N GLY A 298 -2.42 23.96 6.83
CA GLY A 298 -3.87 24.20 6.81
C GLY A 298 -4.63 23.32 5.82
N HIS A 299 -3.96 22.85 4.75
CA HIS A 299 -4.59 21.98 3.74
C HIS A 299 -5.00 20.61 4.30
N ALA A 300 -4.36 20.13 5.36
CA ALA A 300 -4.69 18.86 6.01
C ALA A 300 -6.16 18.77 6.46
N SER A 301 -6.78 19.90 6.84
CA SER A 301 -8.18 19.94 7.29
C SER A 301 -9.20 20.04 6.15
N THR A 302 -8.76 20.24 4.91
CA THR A 302 -9.64 20.45 3.76
C THR A 302 -9.49 19.39 2.68
N VAL A 303 -8.33 18.75 2.56
CA VAL A 303 -8.12 17.67 1.60
C VAL A 303 -8.96 16.44 1.96
N PRO A 304 -9.75 15.88 1.01
CA PRO A 304 -10.50 14.67 1.25
C PRO A 304 -9.59 13.50 1.63
N ILE A 305 -9.94 12.82 2.72
CA ILE A 305 -9.18 11.66 3.22
C ILE A 305 -10.09 10.48 3.50
N SER A 306 -9.65 9.30 3.15
CA SER A 306 -10.23 8.05 3.63
C SER A 306 -9.14 6.98 3.78
N SER A 307 -9.43 5.93 4.53
CA SER A 307 -8.65 4.71 4.53
C SER A 307 -9.47 3.56 3.97
N THR A 308 -9.00 2.98 2.87
CA THR A 308 -9.68 1.83 2.25
C THR A 308 -9.62 0.58 3.11
N LYS A 309 -8.80 0.56 4.19
CA LYS A 309 -8.82 -0.49 5.21
C LYS A 309 -10.16 -0.60 5.94
N SER A 310 -10.94 0.47 6.00
CA SER A 310 -12.31 0.43 6.51
C SER A 310 -13.24 -0.43 5.66
N LEU A 311 -12.85 -0.75 4.44
CA LEU A 311 -13.60 -1.52 3.45
C LEU A 311 -13.10 -2.96 3.30
N HIS A 312 -11.76 -3.14 3.14
CA HIS A 312 -11.16 -4.45 2.84
C HIS A 312 -10.21 -4.99 3.93
N GLY A 313 -10.10 -4.30 5.07
CA GLY A 313 -9.22 -4.73 6.16
C GLY A 313 -7.74 -4.47 5.91
N GLN A 314 -6.93 -4.87 6.89
CA GLN A 314 -5.47 -4.75 6.89
C GLN A 314 -4.84 -6.03 6.34
N ALA A 315 -4.19 -5.93 5.19
CA ALA A 315 -3.46 -7.04 4.53
C ALA A 315 -1.94 -6.97 4.79
N LEU A 316 -1.53 -6.49 5.97
CA LEU A 316 -0.15 -6.38 6.44
C LEU A 316 0.82 -5.89 5.35
N GLU A 317 1.80 -6.72 4.94
CA GLU A 317 2.82 -6.37 3.94
C GLU A 317 2.24 -6.02 2.58
N ALA A 318 1.06 -6.56 2.25
CA ALA A 318 0.39 -6.33 0.97
C ALA A 318 -0.51 -5.09 0.95
N SER A 319 -0.94 -4.59 2.13
CA SER A 319 -1.81 -3.41 2.21
C SER A 319 -1.35 -2.23 1.35
N PRO A 320 -0.05 -1.83 1.39
CA PRO A 320 0.36 -0.65 0.63
C PRO A 320 0.20 -0.81 -0.89
N LEU A 321 0.35 -2.02 -1.42
CA LEU A 321 0.19 -2.25 -2.85
C LEU A 321 -1.29 -2.34 -3.25
N LEU A 322 -2.11 -2.95 -2.41
CA LEU A 322 -3.56 -2.97 -2.58
C LEU A 322 -4.14 -1.53 -2.56
N GLU A 323 -3.65 -0.70 -1.65
CA GLU A 323 -4.02 0.71 -1.52
C GLU A 323 -3.49 1.57 -2.67
N LEU A 324 -2.31 1.29 -3.18
CA LEU A 324 -1.80 1.92 -4.40
C LEU A 324 -2.72 1.59 -5.59
N VAL A 325 -3.11 0.32 -5.79
CA VAL A 325 -4.05 -0.10 -6.83
C VAL A 325 -5.39 0.61 -6.65
N ALA A 326 -5.94 0.63 -5.42
CA ALA A 326 -7.17 1.35 -5.09
C ALA A 326 -7.08 2.84 -5.45
N THR A 327 -5.96 3.49 -5.12
CA THR A 327 -5.73 4.91 -5.44
C THR A 327 -5.64 5.14 -6.95
N VAL A 328 -4.93 4.29 -7.70
CA VAL A 328 -4.85 4.39 -9.16
C VAL A 328 -6.24 4.22 -9.80
N LEU A 329 -7.03 3.23 -9.36
CA LEU A 329 -8.39 3.02 -9.83
C LEU A 329 -9.28 4.23 -9.53
N SER A 330 -9.20 4.79 -8.32
CA SER A 330 -9.95 5.97 -7.93
C SER A 330 -9.67 7.18 -8.82
N LEU A 331 -8.40 7.48 -9.07
CA LEU A 331 -7.99 8.59 -9.95
C LEU A 331 -8.49 8.39 -11.39
N ARG A 332 -8.34 7.19 -11.93
CA ARG A 332 -8.73 6.86 -13.30
C ARG A 332 -10.24 6.90 -13.52
N GLU A 333 -10.97 6.35 -12.57
CA GLU A 333 -12.41 6.16 -12.69
C GLU A 333 -13.22 7.33 -12.11
N GLY A 334 -12.57 8.28 -11.45
CA GLY A 334 -13.18 9.52 -10.97
C GLY A 334 -14.08 9.34 -9.77
N PHE A 335 -13.61 8.59 -8.75
CA PHE A 335 -14.30 8.47 -7.47
C PHE A 335 -13.30 8.42 -6.32
N LEU A 336 -13.74 8.84 -5.13
CA LEU A 336 -13.00 8.72 -3.88
C LEU A 336 -13.74 7.75 -2.97
N PRO A 337 -13.07 6.68 -2.48
CA PRO A 337 -13.71 5.71 -1.60
C PRO A 337 -14.12 6.33 -0.26
N VAL A 338 -15.23 5.86 0.28
CA VAL A 338 -15.69 6.20 1.62
C VAL A 338 -14.70 5.71 2.69
N ASN A 339 -14.59 6.42 3.79
CA ASN A 339 -14.07 5.93 5.06
C ASN A 339 -15.24 5.32 5.84
N ALA A 340 -15.45 4.02 5.67
CA ALA A 340 -16.63 3.35 6.21
C ALA A 340 -16.66 3.34 7.76
N GLY A 341 -17.84 3.18 8.33
CA GLY A 341 -18.03 3.04 9.77
C GLY A 341 -17.82 4.32 10.60
N TYR A 342 -17.69 5.48 9.96
CA TYR A 342 -17.47 6.75 10.65
C TYR A 342 -18.67 7.14 11.53
N LEU A 343 -18.43 7.35 12.83
CA LEU A 343 -19.46 7.69 13.83
C LEU A 343 -19.52 9.20 14.13
N GLY A 344 -18.44 9.90 13.89
CA GLY A 344 -18.34 11.33 14.19
C GLY A 344 -16.90 11.82 14.32
N PRO A 345 -16.71 13.14 14.43
CA PRO A 345 -15.39 13.74 14.55
C PRO A 345 -14.70 13.36 15.85
N ASP A 346 -13.38 13.17 15.76
CA ASP A 346 -12.50 12.97 16.89
C ASP A 346 -11.60 14.19 17.03
N PRO A 347 -11.48 14.81 18.23
CA PRO A 347 -10.64 15.98 18.45
C PRO A 347 -9.16 15.78 18.08
N ASP A 348 -8.65 14.55 18.19
CA ASP A 348 -7.27 14.22 17.83
C ASP A 348 -7.08 14.09 16.30
N CYS A 349 -8.17 13.97 15.55
CA CYS A 349 -8.18 13.76 14.11
C CYS A 349 -9.03 14.82 13.36
N PRO A 350 -8.70 16.12 13.42
CA PRO A 350 -9.45 17.19 12.76
C PRO A 350 -9.19 17.22 11.24
N LEU A 351 -9.66 16.17 10.54
CA LEU A 351 -9.44 15.92 9.12
C LEU A 351 -10.78 15.94 8.37
N HIS A 352 -10.73 16.18 7.05
CA HIS A 352 -11.90 16.09 6.17
C HIS A 352 -12.13 14.63 5.75
N VAL A 353 -12.66 13.82 6.67
CA VAL A 353 -12.92 12.40 6.46
C VAL A 353 -14.12 12.19 5.55
N LEU A 354 -13.96 11.41 4.49
CA LEU A 354 -15.06 11.08 3.56
C LEU A 354 -16.03 10.09 4.21
N THR A 355 -17.26 10.52 4.45
CA THR A 355 -18.32 9.69 5.04
C THR A 355 -19.19 8.99 4.01
N GLU A 356 -18.98 9.29 2.73
CA GLU A 356 -19.62 8.66 1.57
C GLU A 356 -18.65 8.57 0.40
N THR A 357 -18.93 7.71 -0.58
CA THR A 357 -18.16 7.65 -1.83
C THR A 357 -18.45 8.92 -2.63
N ALA A 358 -17.43 9.69 -2.95
CA ALA A 358 -17.55 10.96 -3.65
C ALA A 358 -17.14 10.84 -5.13
N ALA A 359 -17.86 11.51 -6.02
CA ALA A 359 -17.42 11.69 -7.40
C ALA A 359 -16.39 12.83 -7.46
N ALA A 360 -15.14 12.51 -7.80
CA ALA A 360 -14.08 13.50 -7.93
C ALA A 360 -12.94 12.98 -8.83
N ARG A 361 -12.20 13.90 -9.45
CA ARG A 361 -11.05 13.59 -10.32
C ARG A 361 -9.83 14.42 -9.90
N PRO A 362 -9.26 14.16 -8.73
CA PRO A 362 -8.05 14.86 -8.32
C PRO A 362 -6.89 14.50 -9.26
N GLN A 363 -6.03 15.48 -9.52
CA GLN A 363 -4.85 15.27 -10.34
C GLN A 363 -3.78 14.46 -9.58
N TYR A 364 -3.67 14.70 -8.26
CA TYR A 364 -2.67 14.07 -7.40
C TYR A 364 -3.31 13.50 -6.14
N ALA A 365 -2.80 12.35 -5.72
CA ALA A 365 -3.18 11.70 -4.47
C ALA A 365 -1.94 11.20 -3.73
N LEU A 366 -2.03 11.14 -2.40
CA LEU A 366 -1.08 10.45 -1.54
C LEU A 366 -1.64 9.09 -1.12
N SER A 367 -0.79 8.06 -1.14
CA SER A 367 -1.01 6.78 -0.47
C SER A 367 0.00 6.65 0.66
N LEU A 368 -0.48 6.53 1.89
CA LEU A 368 0.33 6.59 3.11
C LEU A 368 0.31 5.27 3.86
N ASN A 369 1.47 4.87 4.36
CA ASN A 369 1.57 3.68 5.20
C ASN A 369 2.55 3.88 6.35
N ALA A 370 2.17 3.31 7.49
CA ALA A 370 2.98 3.26 8.69
C ALA A 370 3.05 1.81 9.21
N ALA A 371 4.12 1.43 9.87
CA ALA A 371 4.32 0.08 10.37
C ALA A 371 4.82 0.08 11.81
N PHE A 372 4.61 -1.01 12.50
CA PHE A 372 5.34 -1.33 13.72
C PHE A 372 6.85 -1.23 13.46
N GLY A 373 7.61 -0.80 14.47
CA GLY A 373 9.01 -0.42 14.29
C GLY A 373 9.21 1.03 13.83
N GLY A 374 8.11 1.77 13.58
CA GLY A 374 8.14 3.19 13.23
C GLY A 374 8.61 3.48 11.80
N ALA A 375 8.50 2.51 10.89
CA ALA A 375 8.75 2.76 9.48
C ALA A 375 7.54 3.43 8.82
N ASN A 376 7.78 4.48 8.03
CA ASN A 376 6.74 5.28 7.37
C ASN A 376 7.06 5.47 5.89
N THR A 377 6.03 5.43 5.06
CA THR A 377 6.14 5.64 3.61
C THR A 377 5.02 6.53 3.09
N ALA A 378 5.33 7.29 2.07
CA ALA A 378 4.39 8.08 1.29
C ALA A 378 4.68 7.88 -0.20
N LEU A 379 3.66 7.54 -0.97
CA LEU A 379 3.69 7.49 -2.43
C LEU A 379 2.80 8.60 -2.97
N LEU A 380 3.31 9.37 -3.92
CA LEU A 380 2.58 10.43 -4.60
C LEU A 380 2.27 9.98 -6.02
N ILE A 381 0.99 9.80 -6.28
CA ILE A 381 0.43 9.27 -7.52
C ILE A 381 -0.33 10.39 -8.23
N GLY A 382 -0.26 10.42 -9.55
CA GLY A 382 -1.06 11.32 -10.37
C GLY A 382 -1.57 10.64 -11.62
N THR A 383 -2.48 11.32 -12.31
CA THR A 383 -2.90 10.92 -13.65
C THR A 383 -1.71 10.94 -14.61
N PRO A 384 -1.68 10.12 -15.66
CA PRO A 384 -0.59 10.04 -16.63
C PRO A 384 -0.20 11.36 -17.28
#